data_d349c3fbb96cf3c2e563111815393a6f
#
_entry.id   d349c3fbb96cf3c2e563111815393a6f
#
_cell.length_a   1.000
_cell.length_b   1.000
_cell.length_c   1.000
_cell.angle_alpha   90.00
_cell.angle_beta   90.00
_cell.angle_gamma   90.00
#
_symmetry.space_group_name_H-M   'P 1'
#
loop_
_entity.id
_entity.type
_entity.pdbx_description
1 polymer ?
#
loop_
_entity_poly.entity_id
_entity_poly.type
_entity_poly.pdbx_seq_one_letter_code
_entity_poly.pdbx_strand_id
1 'polypeptide(L)'
;MKRTTYIMLAVFLGGFVMAGIFCMILLSNPRGRDRNKIYNIGGPAVTLSISEPFSRIVFDDTSDDGDYHIKVGFAVEMSDSVSAPCLRTTYEWQKLLTTAVAGDTLNVAFNLDNLVDSLRMAEDDSHPYLSSEEFWGITVIIPRGMTLRGVDGRQRLVMLKNFNGGSVEVQTNRCALSVRNCTLDSIIVPKLGVPKLSVDSSTVNYVRIPLGEDDLKVDCKDASGLIKRMEVRGVNKVKAKNRGDLNLADANISTLVWSPAPTDSVRTLDLRIKDGMEIICNNQ
;
A
#
# COMPACT_ATOMS: atom_id res chain seq x y z
N MET A 1 -60.24 -21.19 26.55
CA MET A 1 -58.89 -20.54 26.56
C MET A 1 -57.72 -21.47 26.25
N LYS A 2 -57.72 -22.75 26.67
CA LYS A 2 -56.54 -23.64 26.49
C LYS A 2 -56.20 -24.01 25.02
N ARG A 3 -57.14 -24.13 24.09
CA ARG A 3 -56.88 -24.49 22.69
C ARG A 3 -56.12 -23.43 21.89
N THR A 4 -56.45 -22.15 22.12
CA THR A 4 -55.84 -21.03 21.42
C THR A 4 -54.37 -20.86 21.83
N THR A 5 -54.02 -21.16 23.09
CA THR A 5 -52.66 -21.06 23.61
C THR A 5 -51.76 -22.14 22.97
N TYR A 6 -52.29 -23.35 22.77
CA TYR A 6 -51.52 -24.41 22.11
C TYR A 6 -51.27 -24.15 20.62
N ILE A 7 -52.25 -23.57 19.94
CA ILE A 7 -52.06 -23.18 18.53
C ILE A 7 -51.02 -22.05 18.39
N MET A 8 -51.09 -21.01 19.27
CA MET A 8 -50.07 -19.97 19.26
C MET A 8 -48.69 -20.49 19.56
N LEU A 9 -48.54 -21.39 20.55
CA LEU A 9 -47.27 -21.99 20.89
C LEU A 9 -46.71 -22.84 19.73
N ALA A 10 -47.56 -23.61 19.04
CA ALA A 10 -47.15 -24.42 17.89
C ALA A 10 -46.70 -23.56 16.70
N VAL A 11 -47.38 -22.43 16.43
CA VAL A 11 -46.99 -21.47 15.38
C VAL A 11 -45.68 -20.80 15.72
N PHE A 12 -45.49 -20.41 16.99
CA PHE A 12 -44.25 -19.79 17.45
C PHE A 12 -43.06 -20.74 17.38
N LEU A 13 -43.18 -21.97 17.86
CA LEU A 13 -42.15 -22.99 17.76
C LEU A 13 -41.86 -23.40 16.29
N GLY A 14 -42.89 -23.52 15.46
CA GLY A 14 -42.74 -23.79 14.02
C GLY A 14 -41.98 -22.65 13.31
N GLY A 15 -42.28 -21.42 13.65
CA GLY A 15 -41.57 -20.25 13.15
C GLY A 15 -40.09 -20.25 13.54
N PHE A 16 -39.77 -20.60 14.78
CA PHE A 16 -38.39 -20.71 15.27
C PHE A 16 -37.59 -21.83 14.56
N VAL A 17 -38.23 -22.98 14.37
CA VAL A 17 -37.61 -24.11 13.63
C VAL A 17 -37.37 -23.73 12.18
N MET A 18 -38.32 -23.12 11.52
CA MET A 18 -38.15 -22.65 10.13
C MET A 18 -37.06 -21.56 10.00
N ALA A 19 -37.00 -20.61 10.95
CA ALA A 19 -35.93 -19.61 10.99
C ALA A 19 -34.55 -20.27 11.22
N GLY A 20 -34.47 -21.27 12.09
CA GLY A 20 -33.25 -22.04 12.33
C GLY A 20 -32.78 -22.81 11.09
N ILE A 21 -33.69 -23.44 10.39
CA ILE A 21 -33.43 -24.16 9.12
C ILE A 21 -32.95 -23.14 8.05
N PHE A 22 -33.62 -22.01 7.94
CA PHE A 22 -33.24 -20.94 7.00
C PHE A 22 -31.87 -20.39 7.29
N CYS A 23 -31.53 -20.12 8.57
CA CYS A 23 -30.19 -19.73 8.99
C CYS A 23 -29.16 -20.83 8.70
N MET A 24 -29.47 -22.09 8.94
CA MET A 24 -28.58 -23.22 8.57
C MET A 24 -28.36 -23.29 7.05
N ILE A 25 -29.38 -23.09 6.24
CA ILE A 25 -29.25 -23.06 4.78
C ILE A 25 -28.41 -21.87 4.33
N LEU A 26 -28.59 -20.70 4.93
CA LEU A 26 -27.77 -19.53 4.63
C LEU A 26 -26.31 -19.71 5.09
N LEU A 27 -26.09 -20.35 6.24
CA LEU A 27 -24.75 -20.61 6.77
C LEU A 27 -24.05 -21.80 6.10
N SER A 28 -24.83 -22.79 5.61
CA SER A 28 -24.31 -23.97 4.88
C SER A 28 -24.19 -23.72 3.38
N ASN A 29 -24.69 -22.58 2.88
CA ASN A 29 -24.57 -22.26 1.47
C ASN A 29 -23.12 -21.85 1.18
N PRO A 30 -22.29 -22.71 0.56
CA PRO A 30 -20.87 -22.43 0.33
C PRO A 30 -20.65 -21.28 -0.68
N ARG A 31 -21.72 -20.75 -1.28
CA ARG A 31 -21.67 -19.69 -2.30
C ARG A 31 -21.07 -18.37 -1.82
N GLY A 32 -20.73 -18.23 -0.54
CA GLY A 32 -20.18 -16.99 0.02
C GLY A 32 -18.73 -17.05 0.48
N ARG A 33 -18.09 -18.23 0.60
CA ARG A 33 -16.79 -18.32 1.31
C ARG A 33 -15.55 -18.57 0.46
N ASP A 34 -15.65 -19.01 -0.78
CA ASP A 34 -14.47 -19.35 -1.60
C ASP A 34 -14.41 -18.62 -2.96
N ARG A 35 -14.92 -17.40 -3.02
CA ARG A 35 -14.93 -16.67 -4.30
C ARG A 35 -13.60 -16.07 -4.72
N ASN A 36 -12.61 -16.06 -3.88
CA ASN A 36 -11.31 -15.46 -4.21
C ASN A 36 -10.24 -16.56 -4.24
N LYS A 37 -10.11 -17.24 -5.37
CA LYS A 37 -8.97 -18.14 -5.58
C LYS A 37 -7.70 -17.29 -5.57
N ILE A 38 -6.79 -17.58 -4.63
CA ILE A 38 -5.47 -16.96 -4.56
C ILE A 38 -4.53 -17.85 -5.34
N TYR A 39 -3.96 -17.30 -6.40
CA TYR A 39 -2.89 -17.94 -7.16
C TYR A 39 -1.55 -17.38 -6.70
N ASN A 40 -0.75 -18.20 -6.04
CA ASN A 40 0.59 -17.85 -5.67
C ASN A 40 1.51 -18.00 -6.88
N ILE A 41 2.03 -16.88 -7.35
CA ILE A 41 2.98 -16.82 -8.44
C ILE A 41 4.37 -16.79 -7.85
N GLY A 42 5.14 -17.84 -8.11
CA GLY A 42 6.48 -18.05 -7.55
C GLY A 42 7.48 -18.51 -8.61
N GLY A 43 8.42 -19.32 -8.18
CA GLY A 43 9.46 -19.90 -9.05
C GLY A 43 10.85 -19.36 -8.74
N PRO A 44 11.87 -19.81 -9.48
CA PRO A 44 13.25 -19.40 -9.26
C PRO A 44 13.40 -17.88 -9.48
N ALA A 45 14.25 -17.25 -8.66
CA ALA A 45 14.59 -15.85 -8.82
C ALA A 45 15.31 -15.60 -10.15
N VAL A 46 14.90 -14.57 -10.85
CA VAL A 46 15.51 -14.10 -12.09
C VAL A 46 15.86 -12.62 -11.99
N THR A 47 16.90 -12.24 -12.74
CA THR A 47 17.38 -10.85 -12.78
C THR A 47 17.42 -10.39 -14.22
N LEU A 48 16.73 -9.29 -14.51
CA LEU A 48 16.69 -8.64 -15.82
C LEU A 48 17.57 -7.40 -15.79
N SER A 49 18.54 -7.30 -16.66
CA SER A 49 19.40 -6.11 -16.76
C SER A 49 18.64 -4.95 -17.39
N ILE A 50 18.87 -3.75 -16.85
CA ILE A 50 18.36 -2.49 -17.38
C ILE A 50 19.56 -1.70 -17.88
N SER A 51 19.67 -1.53 -19.19
CA SER A 51 20.85 -0.91 -19.83
C SER A 51 20.74 0.61 -19.95
N GLU A 52 19.54 1.15 -19.96
CA GLU A 52 19.30 2.57 -20.16
C GLU A 52 19.32 3.33 -18.83
N PRO A 53 19.87 4.56 -18.79
CA PRO A 53 19.85 5.37 -17.58
C PRO A 53 18.45 5.90 -17.29
N PHE A 54 18.10 5.95 -16.00
CA PHE A 54 16.86 6.56 -15.53
C PHE A 54 17.08 7.22 -14.17
N SER A 55 16.19 8.11 -13.78
CA SER A 55 16.17 8.74 -12.45
C SER A 55 14.80 8.65 -11.78
N ARG A 56 13.82 8.11 -12.48
CA ARG A 56 12.45 7.88 -11.98
C ARG A 56 12.04 6.45 -12.28
N ILE A 57 11.18 5.91 -11.42
CA ILE A 57 10.57 4.59 -11.60
C ILE A 57 9.06 4.76 -11.50
N VAL A 58 8.33 4.18 -12.45
CA VAL A 58 6.86 4.09 -12.43
C VAL A 58 6.49 2.62 -12.46
N PHE A 59 5.75 2.20 -11.45
CA PHE A 59 5.12 0.89 -11.41
C PHE A 59 3.68 1.04 -11.93
N ASP A 60 3.48 0.64 -13.18
CA ASP A 60 2.20 0.78 -13.85
C ASP A 60 1.36 -0.48 -13.70
N ASP A 61 0.12 -0.28 -13.30
CA ASP A 61 -0.88 -1.34 -13.24
C ASP A 61 -1.87 -1.09 -14.38
N THR A 62 -1.53 -1.61 -15.57
CA THR A 62 -2.41 -1.53 -16.73
C THR A 62 -3.58 -2.53 -16.66
N SER A 63 -3.65 -3.33 -15.60
CA SER A 63 -4.72 -4.31 -15.38
C SER A 63 -6.04 -3.69 -14.90
N ASP A 64 -6.34 -2.47 -15.31
CA ASP A 64 -7.55 -1.73 -14.92
C ASP A 64 -8.85 -2.32 -15.54
N ASP A 65 -8.73 -3.46 -16.24
CA ASP A 65 -9.87 -4.19 -16.82
C ASP A 65 -10.72 -4.95 -15.78
N GLY A 66 -10.45 -4.75 -14.49
CA GLY A 66 -11.33 -5.21 -13.41
C GLY A 66 -11.30 -6.71 -13.11
N ASP A 67 -10.64 -7.51 -13.94
CA ASP A 67 -10.74 -8.97 -13.86
C ASP A 67 -9.77 -9.63 -12.87
N TYR A 68 -8.72 -8.91 -12.41
CA TYR A 68 -7.70 -9.49 -11.55
C TYR A 68 -7.31 -8.56 -10.39
N HIS A 69 -7.11 -9.15 -9.22
CA HIS A 69 -6.53 -8.46 -8.07
C HIS A 69 -5.09 -8.90 -7.85
N ILE A 70 -4.14 -8.03 -8.09
CA ILE A 70 -2.72 -8.32 -7.90
C ILE A 70 -2.28 -7.90 -6.49
N LYS A 71 -1.77 -8.84 -5.70
CA LYS A 71 -1.23 -8.60 -4.35
C LYS A 71 0.28 -8.79 -4.36
N VAL A 72 0.99 -7.83 -4.91
CA VAL A 72 2.45 -7.76 -4.86
C VAL A 72 2.89 -6.36 -4.51
N GLY A 73 3.92 -6.24 -3.66
CA GLY A 73 4.57 -4.98 -3.35
C GLY A 73 5.79 -4.77 -4.26
N PHE A 74 6.07 -3.52 -4.56
CA PHE A 74 7.25 -3.11 -5.29
C PHE A 74 8.32 -2.61 -4.35
N ALA A 75 9.56 -3.07 -4.52
CA ALA A 75 10.69 -2.57 -3.80
C ALA A 75 11.68 -1.86 -4.73
N VAL A 76 12.32 -0.82 -4.22
CA VAL A 76 13.50 -0.22 -4.82
C VAL A 76 14.62 -0.37 -3.82
N GLU A 77 15.66 -1.09 -4.20
CA GLU A 77 16.80 -1.40 -3.35
C GLU A 77 18.08 -0.79 -3.90
N MET A 78 18.81 -0.04 -3.07
CA MET A 78 20.14 0.40 -3.40
C MET A 78 21.15 -0.66 -2.95
N SER A 79 22.10 -1.04 -3.82
CA SER A 79 23.04 -2.13 -3.54
C SER A 79 24.43 -1.88 -4.11
N ASP A 80 25.44 -2.31 -3.35
CA ASP A 80 26.84 -2.34 -3.81
C ASP A 80 27.14 -3.57 -4.66
N SER A 81 26.24 -4.57 -4.68
CA SER A 81 26.45 -5.82 -5.39
C SER A 81 26.19 -5.73 -6.89
N VAL A 82 25.64 -4.62 -7.36
CA VAL A 82 25.34 -4.39 -8.78
C VAL A 82 26.07 -3.17 -9.30
N SER A 83 26.62 -3.28 -10.49
CA SER A 83 27.29 -2.15 -11.20
C SER A 83 26.34 -1.42 -12.16
N ALA A 84 25.22 -2.04 -12.50
CA ALA A 84 24.17 -1.47 -13.34
C ALA A 84 22.80 -1.81 -12.77
N PRO A 85 21.77 -1.00 -13.04
CA PRO A 85 20.41 -1.26 -12.60
C PRO A 85 19.89 -2.59 -13.13
N CYS A 86 19.09 -3.29 -12.32
CA CYS A 86 18.43 -4.51 -12.71
C CYS A 86 17.07 -4.67 -12.01
N LEU A 87 16.20 -5.46 -12.61
CA LEU A 87 14.94 -5.89 -12.02
C LEU A 87 15.08 -7.34 -11.54
N ARG A 88 14.90 -7.58 -10.26
CA ARG A 88 14.83 -8.90 -9.65
C ARG A 88 13.37 -9.27 -9.41
N THR A 89 12.99 -10.45 -9.88
CA THR A 89 11.66 -11.02 -9.72
C THR A 89 11.73 -12.54 -9.78
N THR A 90 10.60 -13.24 -9.82
CA THR A 90 10.58 -14.68 -10.11
C THR A 90 10.30 -14.95 -11.58
N TYR A 91 10.62 -16.16 -12.03
CA TYR A 91 10.44 -16.57 -13.43
C TYR A 91 8.98 -16.42 -13.90
N GLU A 92 8.02 -16.73 -13.06
CA GLU A 92 6.60 -16.60 -13.44
C GLU A 92 6.16 -15.13 -13.48
N TRP A 93 6.59 -14.29 -12.53
CA TRP A 93 6.32 -12.85 -12.59
C TRP A 93 6.99 -12.19 -13.79
N GLN A 94 8.19 -12.64 -14.18
CA GLN A 94 8.88 -12.12 -15.36
C GLN A 94 8.03 -12.18 -16.63
N LYS A 95 7.24 -13.24 -16.80
CA LYS A 95 6.36 -13.41 -17.97
C LYS A 95 5.21 -12.38 -18.01
N LEU A 96 4.87 -11.85 -16.85
CA LEU A 96 3.77 -10.90 -16.65
C LEU A 96 4.25 -9.46 -16.57
N LEU A 97 5.55 -9.22 -16.66
CA LEU A 97 6.12 -7.89 -16.54
C LEU A 97 6.69 -7.44 -17.87
N THR A 98 6.46 -6.17 -18.17
CA THR A 98 7.16 -5.43 -19.22
C THR A 98 7.97 -4.32 -18.58
N THR A 99 9.18 -4.10 -19.07
CA THR A 99 10.05 -3.02 -18.63
C THR A 99 10.49 -2.21 -19.83
N ALA A 100 10.36 -0.88 -19.72
CA ALA A 100 10.82 0.03 -20.75
C ALA A 100 11.32 1.33 -20.11
N VAL A 101 12.41 1.88 -20.64
CA VAL A 101 12.87 3.22 -20.27
C VAL A 101 12.40 4.22 -21.30
N ALA A 102 11.69 5.25 -20.85
CA ALA A 102 11.22 6.35 -21.66
C ALA A 102 11.72 7.67 -21.09
N GLY A 103 12.65 8.32 -21.79
CA GLY A 103 13.34 9.50 -21.26
C GLY A 103 14.18 9.15 -20.03
N ASP A 104 13.88 9.74 -18.89
CA ASP A 104 14.54 9.48 -17.61
C ASP A 104 13.75 8.54 -16.69
N THR A 105 12.73 7.87 -17.20
CA THR A 105 11.77 7.08 -16.42
C THR A 105 11.78 5.62 -16.82
N LEU A 106 12.05 4.75 -15.86
CA LEU A 106 11.84 3.30 -15.97
C LEU A 106 10.37 3.00 -15.69
N ASN A 107 9.68 2.46 -16.68
CA ASN A 107 8.33 1.93 -16.53
C ASN A 107 8.40 0.41 -16.31
N VAL A 108 7.80 -0.06 -15.22
CA VAL A 108 7.59 -1.47 -14.92
C VAL A 108 6.08 -1.70 -14.91
N ALA A 109 5.57 -2.40 -15.90
CA ALA A 109 4.14 -2.60 -16.07
C ALA A 109 3.77 -4.08 -16.06
N PHE A 110 2.57 -4.39 -15.59
CA PHE A 110 1.99 -5.72 -15.75
C PHE A 110 1.40 -5.86 -17.15
N ASN A 111 1.73 -6.97 -17.80
CA ASN A 111 1.07 -7.43 -19.02
C ASN A 111 0.36 -8.74 -18.71
N LEU A 112 -0.94 -8.66 -18.46
CA LEU A 112 -1.76 -9.81 -18.12
C LEU A 112 -2.26 -10.59 -19.35
N ASP A 113 -2.04 -10.10 -20.56
CA ASP A 113 -2.41 -10.81 -21.79
C ASP A 113 -1.74 -12.17 -21.88
N ASN A 114 -0.56 -12.31 -21.27
CA ASN A 114 0.18 -13.57 -21.20
C ASN A 114 -0.36 -14.56 -20.15
N LEU A 115 -1.28 -14.16 -19.30
CA LEU A 115 -1.97 -15.03 -18.32
C LEU A 115 -3.08 -15.88 -18.97
N VAL A 116 -3.25 -15.74 -20.25
CA VAL A 116 -4.50 -15.85 -20.97
C VAL A 116 -5.14 -17.24 -20.98
N ASP A 117 -4.41 -18.32 -20.98
CA ASP A 117 -5.07 -19.60 -21.27
C ASP A 117 -5.27 -20.53 -20.08
N SER A 118 -4.41 -20.46 -19.06
CA SER A 118 -4.53 -21.36 -17.92
C SER A 118 -5.43 -20.84 -16.78
N LEU A 119 -5.61 -19.53 -16.68
CA LEU A 119 -6.42 -18.88 -15.63
C LEU A 119 -7.78 -18.42 -16.14
N ARG A 120 -7.93 -18.13 -17.43
CA ARG A 120 -9.23 -17.81 -18.05
C ARG A 120 -10.21 -18.97 -18.09
N MET A 121 -9.75 -20.20 -17.90
CA MET A 121 -10.61 -21.40 -17.89
C MET A 121 -11.37 -21.62 -16.58
N ALA A 122 -11.20 -20.77 -15.57
CA ALA A 122 -12.12 -20.78 -14.44
C ALA A 122 -13.36 -19.96 -14.84
N GLU A 123 -14.31 -20.61 -15.50
CA GLU A 123 -15.65 -20.10 -15.86
C GLU A 123 -16.52 -19.68 -14.66
N ASP A 124 -15.93 -19.23 -13.58
CA ASP A 124 -16.65 -18.80 -12.40
C ASP A 124 -16.46 -17.29 -12.23
N ASP A 125 -17.53 -16.54 -12.01
CA ASP A 125 -17.64 -15.08 -11.80
C ASP A 125 -16.76 -14.50 -10.67
N SER A 126 -15.65 -15.15 -10.34
CA SER A 126 -14.75 -14.77 -9.27
C SER A 126 -13.49 -14.11 -9.84
N HIS A 127 -13.25 -12.85 -9.44
CA HIS A 127 -11.99 -12.16 -9.75
C HIS A 127 -10.83 -12.85 -9.02
N PRO A 128 -9.90 -13.53 -9.71
CA PRO A 128 -8.81 -14.22 -9.06
C PRO A 128 -7.79 -13.25 -8.46
N TYR A 129 -7.24 -13.61 -7.32
CA TYR A 129 -6.14 -12.88 -6.69
C TYR A 129 -4.81 -13.49 -7.13
N LEU A 130 -3.96 -12.69 -7.75
CA LEU A 130 -2.56 -13.03 -8.01
C LEU A 130 -1.72 -12.55 -6.83
N SER A 131 -1.02 -13.46 -6.17
CA SER A 131 -0.16 -13.15 -5.03
C SER A 131 1.25 -13.67 -5.27
N SER A 132 2.24 -12.96 -4.78
CA SER A 132 3.62 -13.45 -4.74
C SER A 132 3.85 -14.25 -3.46
N GLU A 133 4.62 -15.34 -3.53
CA GLU A 133 5.12 -16.04 -2.34
C GLU A 133 5.92 -15.11 -1.44
N GLU A 134 6.73 -14.24 -2.06
CA GLU A 134 7.34 -13.11 -1.38
C GLU A 134 6.50 -11.87 -1.63
N PHE A 135 6.02 -11.24 -0.58
CA PHE A 135 5.20 -10.02 -0.70
C PHE A 135 5.89 -8.92 -1.54
N TRP A 136 7.22 -8.83 -1.48
CA TRP A 136 8.05 -7.92 -2.28
C TRP A 136 8.67 -8.63 -3.50
N GLY A 137 7.86 -9.33 -4.26
CA GLY A 137 8.30 -10.18 -5.37
C GLY A 137 8.88 -9.44 -6.57
N ILE A 138 8.76 -8.11 -6.61
CA ILE A 138 9.29 -7.28 -7.71
C ILE A 138 10.18 -6.19 -7.12
N THR A 139 11.49 -6.28 -7.39
CA THR A 139 12.48 -5.37 -6.83
C THR A 139 13.36 -4.77 -7.93
N VAL A 140 13.33 -3.45 -8.06
CA VAL A 140 14.32 -2.72 -8.88
C VAL A 140 15.56 -2.49 -8.01
N ILE A 141 16.68 -3.03 -8.41
CA ILE A 141 17.95 -2.86 -7.73
C ILE A 141 18.78 -1.82 -8.48
N ILE A 142 19.21 -0.78 -7.79
CA ILE A 142 20.05 0.29 -8.35
C ILE A 142 21.41 0.29 -7.68
N PRO A 143 22.50 0.59 -8.42
CA PRO A 143 23.83 0.67 -7.84
C PRO A 143 23.92 1.84 -6.85
N ARG A 144 24.77 1.68 -5.83
CA ARG A 144 25.08 2.75 -4.90
C ARG A 144 25.73 3.93 -5.65
N GLY A 145 25.25 5.13 -5.38
CA GLY A 145 25.70 6.34 -6.09
C GLY A 145 24.80 6.74 -7.27
N MET A 146 23.88 5.87 -7.71
CA MET A 146 22.84 6.29 -8.64
C MET A 146 21.84 7.20 -7.96
N THR A 147 21.55 8.33 -8.57
CA THR A 147 20.55 9.26 -8.06
C THR A 147 19.16 8.86 -8.51
N LEU A 148 18.30 8.47 -7.55
CA LEU A 148 16.88 8.26 -7.78
C LEU A 148 16.11 9.50 -7.32
N ARG A 149 15.39 10.15 -8.23
CA ARG A 149 14.59 11.34 -7.95
C ARG A 149 13.16 11.04 -7.54
N GLY A 150 12.59 9.96 -8.09
CA GLY A 150 11.21 9.65 -7.80
C GLY A 150 10.81 8.21 -8.04
N VAL A 151 9.79 7.78 -7.27
CA VAL A 151 9.12 6.49 -7.42
C VAL A 151 7.62 6.74 -7.45
N ASP A 152 6.95 6.29 -8.50
CA ASP A 152 5.49 6.27 -8.59
C ASP A 152 5.00 4.82 -8.49
N GLY A 153 4.41 4.50 -7.35
CA GLY A 153 3.84 3.17 -7.09
C GLY A 153 2.38 3.06 -7.50
N ARG A 154 1.78 4.16 -7.97
CA ARG A 154 0.35 4.25 -8.26
C ARG A 154 -0.50 3.64 -7.16
N GLN A 155 -1.19 2.53 -7.42
CA GLN A 155 -2.07 1.85 -6.46
C GLN A 155 -1.35 0.71 -5.69
N ARG A 156 -0.02 0.70 -5.64
CA ARG A 156 0.77 -0.38 -5.07
C ARG A 156 1.56 0.06 -3.85
N LEU A 157 1.82 -0.91 -2.99
CA LEU A 157 2.73 -0.74 -1.87
C LEU A 157 4.16 -0.55 -2.38
N VAL A 158 4.85 0.46 -1.88
CA VAL A 158 6.23 0.76 -2.25
C VAL A 158 7.15 0.58 -1.04
N MET A 159 8.29 -0.06 -1.25
CA MET A 159 9.38 -0.14 -0.27
C MET A 159 10.64 0.53 -0.84
N LEU A 160 11.23 1.42 -0.06
CA LEU A 160 12.59 1.92 -0.25
C LEU A 160 13.51 1.15 0.68
N LYS A 161 14.60 0.59 0.16
CA LYS A 161 15.50 -0.26 0.95
C LYS A 161 16.97 0.08 0.69
N ASN A 162 17.76 0.12 1.78
CA ASN A 162 19.21 0.30 1.77
C ASN A 162 19.71 1.63 1.15
N PHE A 163 18.90 2.67 1.11
CA PHE A 163 19.30 4.00 0.64
C PHE A 163 20.24 4.67 1.65
N ASN A 164 21.26 5.34 1.14
CA ASN A 164 22.21 6.09 1.94
C ASN A 164 22.39 7.50 1.36
N GLY A 165 21.66 8.45 1.92
CA GLY A 165 21.56 9.83 1.46
C GLY A 165 20.53 10.03 0.34
N GLY A 166 20.37 11.30 -0.04
CA GLY A 166 19.51 11.72 -1.12
C GLY A 166 18.05 11.95 -0.73
N SER A 167 17.34 12.55 -1.68
CA SER A 167 15.92 12.91 -1.55
C SER A 167 15.11 12.18 -2.61
N VAL A 168 14.02 11.53 -2.19
CA VAL A 168 13.16 10.75 -3.07
C VAL A 168 11.74 11.31 -3.01
N GLU A 169 11.19 11.62 -4.19
CA GLU A 169 9.77 11.89 -4.35
C GLU A 169 9.03 10.56 -4.48
N VAL A 170 8.05 10.30 -3.63
CA VAL A 170 7.26 9.08 -3.70
C VAL A 170 5.81 9.41 -3.95
N GLN A 171 5.30 8.96 -5.06
CA GLN A 171 3.89 9.07 -5.41
C GLN A 171 3.23 7.72 -5.26
N THR A 172 2.21 7.64 -4.41
CA THR A 172 1.35 6.47 -4.27
C THR A 172 -0.10 6.93 -4.21
N ASN A 173 -1.00 6.15 -4.77
CA ASN A 173 -2.42 6.45 -4.66
C ASN A 173 -3.05 5.54 -3.60
N ARG A 174 -3.22 6.08 -2.37
CA ARG A 174 -3.84 5.37 -1.24
C ARG A 174 -3.12 4.07 -0.82
N CYS A 175 -1.82 3.97 -1.06
CA CYS A 175 -1.03 2.81 -0.70
C CYS A 175 0.01 3.12 0.35
N ALA A 176 0.44 2.10 1.10
CA ALA A 176 1.44 2.27 2.12
C ALA A 176 2.85 2.42 1.54
N LEU A 177 3.66 3.22 2.23
CA LEU A 177 5.08 3.38 1.98
C LEU A 177 5.88 2.73 3.11
N SER A 178 6.85 1.90 2.77
CA SER A 178 7.79 1.30 3.70
C SER A 178 9.21 1.79 3.42
N VAL A 179 9.95 2.13 4.46
CA VAL A 179 11.35 2.57 4.40
C VAL A 179 12.15 1.68 5.32
N ARG A 180 13.13 0.95 4.77
CA ARG A 180 13.90 -0.04 5.53
C ARG A 180 15.40 0.08 5.30
N ASN A 181 16.16 0.08 6.39
CA ASN A 181 17.63 0.18 6.39
C ASN A 181 18.12 1.40 5.58
N CYS A 182 17.46 2.54 5.72
CA CYS A 182 17.75 3.74 4.95
C CYS A 182 18.28 4.87 5.84
N THR A 183 19.14 5.70 5.25
CA THR A 183 19.44 7.04 5.73
C THR A 183 19.09 8.01 4.61
N LEU A 184 18.01 8.75 4.73
CA LEU A 184 17.50 9.62 3.68
C LEU A 184 17.49 11.08 4.13
N ASP A 185 17.83 11.98 3.22
CA ASP A 185 17.71 13.42 3.47
C ASP A 185 16.25 13.84 3.44
N SER A 186 15.48 13.36 2.46
CA SER A 186 14.05 13.62 2.47
C SER A 186 13.20 12.59 1.72
N ILE A 187 11.95 12.50 2.15
CA ILE A 187 10.87 11.84 1.43
C ILE A 187 9.77 12.87 1.20
N ILE A 188 9.43 13.10 -0.05
CA ILE A 188 8.40 14.04 -0.45
C ILE A 188 7.26 13.28 -1.12
N VAL A 189 6.07 13.36 -0.56
CA VAL A 189 4.84 12.88 -1.17
C VAL A 189 4.09 14.09 -1.73
N PRO A 190 4.07 14.30 -3.06
CA PRO A 190 3.57 15.54 -3.64
C PRO A 190 2.05 15.62 -3.68
N LYS A 191 1.40 14.48 -3.96
CA LYS A 191 -0.05 14.40 -4.16
C LYS A 191 -0.58 13.12 -3.54
N LEU A 192 -1.84 13.15 -3.10
CA LEU A 192 -2.57 12.02 -2.52
C LEU A 192 -1.90 11.50 -1.23
N GLY A 193 -2.71 11.19 -0.26
CA GLY A 193 -2.19 10.74 1.03
C GLY A 193 -1.64 9.32 0.97
N VAL A 194 -0.67 9.07 1.82
CA VAL A 194 -0.20 7.73 2.17
C VAL A 194 -0.94 7.32 3.45
N PRO A 195 -1.79 6.28 3.44
CA PRO A 195 -2.53 5.88 4.63
C PRO A 195 -1.60 5.30 5.70
N LYS A 196 -0.46 4.76 5.30
CA LYS A 196 0.52 4.20 6.23
C LYS A 196 1.95 4.44 5.75
N LEU A 197 2.75 5.05 6.63
CA LEU A 197 4.21 5.15 6.49
C LEU A 197 4.86 4.26 7.54
N SER A 198 5.64 3.27 7.12
CA SER A 198 6.47 2.44 8.01
C SER A 198 7.94 2.81 7.84
N VAL A 199 8.61 3.11 8.94
CA VAL A 199 10.05 3.41 8.98
C VAL A 199 10.72 2.41 9.90
N ASP A 200 11.58 1.55 9.34
CA ASP A 200 12.17 0.42 10.03
C ASP A 200 13.70 0.47 9.84
N SER A 201 14.45 0.43 10.94
CA SER A 201 15.92 0.52 10.93
C SER A 201 16.45 1.67 10.06
N SER A 202 15.78 2.82 10.10
CA SER A 202 16.02 3.91 9.15
C SER A 202 15.99 5.27 9.81
N THR A 203 16.76 6.20 9.26
CA THR A 203 16.72 7.61 9.63
C THR A 203 16.30 8.44 8.42
N VAL A 204 15.24 9.22 8.57
CA VAL A 204 14.79 10.18 7.55
C VAL A 204 14.85 11.58 8.15
N ASN A 205 15.65 12.45 7.55
CA ASN A 205 15.81 13.81 8.09
C ASN A 205 14.54 14.64 7.90
N TYR A 206 13.88 14.51 6.75
CA TYR A 206 12.66 15.27 6.46
C TYR A 206 11.63 14.43 5.71
N VAL A 207 10.40 14.45 6.18
CA VAL A 207 9.25 13.83 5.50
C VAL A 207 8.19 14.89 5.28
N ARG A 208 7.66 15.00 4.05
CA ARG A 208 6.51 15.84 3.74
C ARG A 208 5.40 15.01 3.12
N ILE A 209 4.25 14.98 3.77
CA ILE A 209 3.09 14.19 3.34
C ILE A 209 1.82 15.06 3.42
N PRO A 210 0.99 15.13 2.36
CA PRO A 210 -0.35 15.66 2.46
C PRO A 210 -1.26 14.66 3.21
N LEU A 211 -2.17 15.13 4.04
CA LEU A 211 -3.27 14.32 4.54
C LEU A 211 -4.26 14.09 3.39
N GLY A 212 -4.41 12.81 3.05
CA GLY A 212 -5.34 12.37 2.02
C GLY A 212 -6.75 12.15 2.53
N GLU A 213 -7.46 11.29 1.84
CA GLU A 213 -8.82 10.89 2.22
C GLU A 213 -8.85 9.95 3.42
N ASP A 214 -7.80 9.15 3.59
CA ASP A 214 -7.64 8.19 4.66
C ASP A 214 -6.79 8.75 5.81
N ASP A 215 -6.96 8.16 6.99
CA ASP A 215 -6.17 8.49 8.16
C ASP A 215 -4.70 8.12 7.91
N LEU A 216 -3.77 8.99 8.30
CA LEU A 216 -2.35 8.68 8.20
C LEU A 216 -1.86 8.02 9.50
N LYS A 217 -1.36 6.79 9.38
CA LYS A 217 -0.62 6.10 10.43
C LYS A 217 0.88 6.09 10.12
N VAL A 218 1.69 6.52 11.07
CA VAL A 218 3.15 6.37 11.03
C VAL A 218 3.58 5.34 12.06
N ASP A 219 4.38 4.37 11.63
CA ASP A 219 4.83 3.23 12.42
C ASP A 219 6.36 3.13 12.30
N CYS A 220 7.07 3.29 13.40
CA CYS A 220 8.51 3.11 13.49
C CYS A 220 8.77 1.82 14.27
N LYS A 221 8.86 0.71 13.56
CA LYS A 221 9.05 -0.60 14.17
C LYS A 221 10.32 -0.65 15.03
N ASP A 222 10.19 -1.29 16.18
CA ASP A 222 11.30 -1.64 17.09
C ASP A 222 12.14 -0.45 17.58
N ALA A 223 11.56 0.75 17.63
CA ALA A 223 12.24 2.00 18.00
C ALA A 223 13.53 2.30 17.20
N SER A 224 13.81 1.52 16.15
CA SER A 224 14.98 1.66 15.28
C SER A 224 14.78 2.65 14.12
N GLY A 225 13.52 3.04 13.87
CA GLY A 225 13.17 4.05 12.89
C GLY A 225 13.13 5.45 13.52
N LEU A 226 13.65 6.45 12.84
CA LEU A 226 13.64 7.85 13.26
C LEU A 226 13.26 8.77 12.10
N ILE A 227 12.30 9.66 12.33
CA ILE A 227 12.00 10.80 11.48
C ILE A 227 12.36 12.07 12.25
N LYS A 228 13.36 12.84 11.79
CA LYS A 228 13.74 14.06 12.51
C LYS A 228 12.69 15.15 12.38
N ARG A 229 12.17 15.38 11.18
CA ARG A 229 11.13 16.38 10.94
C ARG A 229 10.08 15.84 9.98
N MET A 230 8.84 15.90 10.38
CA MET A 230 7.70 15.53 9.56
C MET A 230 6.78 16.73 9.36
N GLU A 231 6.51 17.07 8.11
CA GLU A 231 5.54 18.09 7.72
C GLU A 231 4.30 17.44 7.14
N VAL A 232 3.16 17.69 7.77
CA VAL A 232 1.86 17.21 7.33
C VAL A 232 1.05 18.40 6.84
N ARG A 233 0.50 18.31 5.62
CA ARG A 233 -0.26 19.39 4.98
C ARG A 233 -1.72 19.04 4.80
N GLY A 234 -2.59 20.01 5.07
CA GLY A 234 -4.03 19.90 4.85
C GLY A 234 -4.75 19.11 5.94
N VAL A 235 -5.96 18.73 5.64
CA VAL A 235 -6.84 17.94 6.49
C VAL A 235 -7.57 16.88 5.65
N ASN A 236 -7.96 15.79 6.28
CA ASN A 236 -8.78 14.76 5.64
C ASN A 236 -10.18 15.31 5.35
N LYS A 237 -10.60 15.30 4.07
CA LYS A 237 -11.90 15.85 3.62
C LYS A 237 -13.01 14.79 3.49
N VAL A 238 -12.68 13.49 3.56
CA VAL A 238 -13.60 12.41 3.16
C VAL A 238 -14.83 12.27 4.04
N LYS A 239 -14.72 12.57 5.31
CA LYS A 239 -15.82 12.33 6.25
C LYS A 239 -16.67 13.58 6.52
N ALA A 240 -16.70 14.55 5.62
CA ALA A 240 -17.43 15.84 5.79
C ALA A 240 -17.08 16.58 7.10
N LYS A 241 -16.01 16.22 7.77
CA LYS A 241 -15.63 16.75 9.08
C LYS A 241 -14.52 17.77 9.02
N ASN A 242 -13.85 17.95 7.86
CA ASN A 242 -12.66 18.78 7.70
C ASN A 242 -11.62 18.54 8.81
N ARG A 243 -11.44 17.27 9.19
CA ARG A 243 -10.63 16.83 10.31
C ARG A 243 -9.53 15.94 9.79
N GLY A 244 -8.30 16.19 10.17
CA GLY A 244 -7.18 15.30 9.95
C GLY A 244 -7.05 14.30 11.08
N ASP A 245 -6.99 13.01 10.75
CA ASP A 245 -6.67 11.96 11.71
C ASP A 245 -5.23 11.51 11.45
N LEU A 246 -4.37 11.71 12.46
CA LEU A 246 -2.96 11.40 12.40
C LEU A 246 -2.57 10.54 13.60
N ASN A 247 -2.24 9.28 13.33
CA ASN A 247 -1.83 8.35 14.37
C ASN A 247 -0.29 8.17 14.37
N LEU A 248 0.36 8.75 15.34
CA LEU A 248 1.81 8.72 15.57
C LEU A 248 2.19 8.00 16.86
N ALA A 249 1.29 7.20 17.46
CA ALA A 249 1.53 6.53 18.74
C ALA A 249 2.75 5.60 18.70
N ASP A 250 2.99 4.96 17.56
CA ASP A 250 4.11 4.05 17.34
C ASP A 250 5.26 4.72 16.58
N ALA A 251 5.23 6.05 16.41
CA ALA A 251 6.21 6.79 15.66
C ALA A 251 7.31 7.36 16.56
N ASN A 252 8.54 7.40 16.02
CA ASN A 252 9.66 8.10 16.61
C ASN A 252 9.98 9.31 15.73
N ILE A 253 9.34 10.45 16.06
CA ILE A 253 9.44 11.70 15.31
C ILE A 253 9.91 12.77 16.28
N SER A 254 10.99 13.50 15.92
CA SER A 254 11.49 14.58 16.78
C SER A 254 10.62 15.84 16.69
N THR A 255 10.29 16.27 15.46
CA THR A 255 9.47 17.47 15.24
C THR A 255 8.36 17.18 14.24
N LEU A 256 7.12 17.43 14.64
CA LEU A 256 5.95 17.42 13.76
C LEU A 256 5.56 18.87 13.41
N VAL A 257 5.43 19.16 12.12
CA VAL A 257 4.90 20.43 11.62
C VAL A 257 3.57 20.18 10.93
N TRP A 258 2.53 20.82 11.40
CA TRP A 258 1.24 20.79 10.72
C TRP A 258 0.97 22.13 10.04
N SER A 259 0.69 22.07 8.74
CA SER A 259 0.36 23.22 7.91
C SER A 259 -1.01 23.00 7.25
N PRO A 260 -2.11 23.49 7.84
CA PRO A 260 -3.42 23.39 7.24
C PRO A 260 -3.50 24.13 5.90
N ALA A 261 -4.31 23.66 4.96
CA ALA A 261 -4.50 24.35 3.71
C ALA A 261 -5.26 25.68 3.93
N PRO A 262 -4.93 26.74 3.19
CA PRO A 262 -5.59 28.04 3.34
C PRO A 262 -7.11 28.01 3.12
N THR A 263 -7.57 27.07 2.31
CA THR A 263 -8.99 26.86 1.96
C THR A 263 -9.77 26.04 3.00
N ASP A 264 -9.10 25.52 4.02
CA ASP A 264 -9.78 24.69 5.01
C ASP A 264 -10.60 25.57 5.97
N SER A 265 -11.92 25.37 5.95
CA SER A 265 -12.86 26.11 6.81
C SER A 265 -12.77 25.71 8.28
N VAL A 266 -12.40 24.45 8.53
CA VAL A 266 -12.15 23.90 9.87
C VAL A 266 -10.74 23.31 9.89
N ARG A 267 -9.91 23.80 10.82
CA ARG A 267 -8.51 23.44 10.95
C ARG A 267 -8.30 22.66 12.23
N THR A 268 -8.83 21.44 12.26
CA THR A 268 -8.71 20.53 13.40
C THR A 268 -7.87 19.34 13.01
N LEU A 269 -6.90 18.99 13.84
CA LEU A 269 -6.08 17.82 13.70
C LEU A 269 -6.21 16.97 14.96
N ASP A 270 -6.69 15.73 14.80
CA ASP A 270 -6.65 14.74 15.87
C ASP A 270 -5.32 14.04 15.86
N LEU A 271 -4.60 14.18 16.95
CA LEU A 271 -3.26 13.61 17.12
C LEU A 271 -3.29 12.50 18.16
N ARG A 272 -2.69 11.36 17.80
CA ARG A 272 -2.24 10.34 18.74
C ARG A 272 -0.72 10.29 18.67
N ILE A 273 -0.06 10.84 19.67
CA ILE A 273 1.41 11.01 19.70
C ILE A 273 2.02 10.27 20.87
N LYS A 274 3.31 9.99 20.73
CA LYS A 274 4.18 9.52 21.81
C LYS A 274 4.77 10.74 22.54
N ASP A 275 5.11 10.59 23.80
CA ASP A 275 5.76 11.64 24.59
C ASP A 275 7.11 12.06 23.99
N GLY A 276 7.44 13.36 24.14
CA GLY A 276 8.73 13.93 23.73
C GLY A 276 8.79 14.46 22.29
N MET A 277 7.67 14.52 21.58
CA MET A 277 7.59 15.11 20.24
C MET A 277 7.33 16.62 20.31
N GLU A 278 8.10 17.40 19.59
CA GLU A 278 7.82 18.82 19.37
C GLU A 278 6.74 18.99 18.29
N ILE A 279 5.72 19.80 18.58
CA ILE A 279 4.61 20.06 17.64
C ILE A 279 4.61 21.55 17.28
N ILE A 280 4.69 21.83 15.99
CA ILE A 280 4.63 23.17 15.43
C ILE A 280 3.39 23.30 14.54
N CYS A 281 2.51 24.24 14.87
CA CYS A 281 1.37 24.57 14.01
C CYS A 281 1.70 25.83 13.21
N ASN A 282 1.82 25.69 11.90
CA ASN A 282 2.02 26.82 11.00
C ASN A 282 0.63 27.35 10.57
N ASN A 283 0.21 28.44 11.18
CA ASN A 283 -0.94 29.21 10.69
C ASN A 283 -0.44 30.21 9.64
N GLN A 284 -0.48 29.79 8.36
CA GLN A 284 -0.30 30.74 7.25
C GLN A 284 -1.63 31.36 6.83
#